data_0c5f15d237a2f03a808b97e618011bb5
#
_entry.id   0c5f15d237a2f03a808b97e618011bb5
#
_cell.length_a   1.000
_cell.length_b   1.000
_cell.length_c   1.000
_cell.angle_alpha   90.00
_cell.angle_beta   90.00
_cell.angle_gamma   90.00
#
_symmetry.space_group_name_H-M   'P 1'
#
loop_
_entity.id
_entity.type
_entity.pdbx_description
1 polymer ?
#
loop_
_entity_poly.entity_id
_entity_poly.type
_entity_poly.pdbx_seq_one_letter_code
_entity_poly.pdbx_strand_id
1 'polypeptide(L)'
;MADILPAMVMGASQYCTHKSQRYILMSMYEQELHTAQRIAREAGGVMRRYFDGDQQRQTKADGTPVTIADTTINSLVIQRLHETFPDDGVIGEEESTASYGLGRKWLCDPVDGTKAFTWGVPTAMFSLALVVDGVPTIGVGYEPMTDRLYWAVRGHGAFCNGTRLQVNRQTLAEGIFAASCSYANIRRHKYYDKLIERKVSTASISGAVAKSVRVAEGRFVGYYAEKVNAYDMAAVHVIVEEAGGKVTSVSGRPLNYAQPFCGALVSNGVVHDELMAIVHDECS
;
A
#
# COMPACT_ATOMS: atom_id res chain seq x y z
N MET A 1 -40.15 46.07 -6.46
CA MET A 1 -40.03 45.39 -5.18
C MET A 1 -40.34 43.93 -5.44
N ALA A 2 -39.34 43.13 -5.62
CA ALA A 2 -39.48 41.69 -5.76
C ALA A 2 -38.27 41.03 -5.06
N ASP A 3 -38.58 40.08 -4.22
CA ASP A 3 -37.79 39.44 -3.19
C ASP A 3 -36.50 38.77 -3.69
N ILE A 4 -35.41 39.08 -3.02
CA ILE A 4 -34.17 38.31 -3.05
C ILE A 4 -33.99 37.77 -1.64
N LEU A 5 -34.11 36.44 -1.46
CA LEU A 5 -33.52 35.58 -0.40
C LEU A 5 -34.16 34.17 -0.47
N PRO A 6 -33.51 33.08 -0.05
CA PRO A 6 -32.13 32.87 0.39
C PRO A 6 -31.47 31.61 -0.25
N ALA A 7 -30.23 31.69 -0.59
CA ALA A 7 -29.39 30.53 -1.03
C ALA A 7 -28.14 30.30 -0.16
N MET A 8 -28.18 30.57 1.13
CA MET A 8 -26.96 30.57 1.96
C MET A 8 -27.06 29.86 3.32
N VAL A 9 -27.96 28.91 3.54
CA VAL A 9 -28.12 28.27 4.86
C VAL A 9 -27.84 26.74 4.83
N MET A 10 -27.71 26.11 3.66
CA MET A 10 -27.46 24.64 3.61
C MET A 10 -26.02 24.21 3.78
N GLY A 11 -25.01 25.06 3.70
CA GLY A 11 -23.58 24.67 3.73
C GLY A 11 -22.98 24.44 5.12
N ALA A 12 -23.45 25.11 6.16
CA ALA A 12 -22.79 25.10 7.47
C ALA A 12 -23.10 23.86 8.31
N SER A 13 -24.29 23.30 8.22
CA SER A 13 -24.69 22.10 9.00
C SER A 13 -24.01 20.81 8.51
N GLN A 14 -23.86 20.63 7.21
CA GLN A 14 -23.18 19.48 6.64
C GLN A 14 -21.66 19.54 6.87
N TYR A 15 -21.05 20.72 6.87
CA TYR A 15 -19.62 20.89 7.17
C TYR A 15 -19.28 20.61 8.65
N CYS A 16 -20.19 20.94 9.57
CA CYS A 16 -20.01 20.69 11.00
C CYS A 16 -20.14 19.19 11.34
N THR A 17 -21.06 18.47 10.71
CA THR A 17 -21.25 17.02 10.89
C THR A 17 -20.08 16.21 10.33
N HIS A 18 -19.51 16.58 9.18
CA HIS A 18 -18.34 15.91 8.61
C HIS A 18 -17.06 16.12 9.43
N LYS A 19 -16.82 17.29 9.99
CA LYS A 19 -15.69 17.53 10.90
C LYS A 19 -15.83 16.71 12.19
N SER A 20 -17.01 16.70 12.79
CA SER A 20 -17.26 15.93 14.02
C SER A 20 -17.11 14.43 13.80
N GLN A 21 -17.60 13.87 12.69
CA GLN A 21 -17.40 12.46 12.34
C GLN A 21 -15.93 12.12 12.09
N ARG A 22 -15.16 13.00 11.45
CA ARG A 22 -13.72 12.81 11.27
C ARG A 22 -12.96 12.76 12.60
N TYR A 23 -13.26 13.66 13.54
CA TYR A 23 -12.63 13.65 14.87
C TYR A 23 -12.96 12.36 15.64
N ILE A 24 -14.20 11.89 15.60
CA ILE A 24 -14.63 10.67 16.28
C ILE A 24 -13.92 9.44 15.70
N LEU A 25 -13.84 9.28 14.37
CA LEU A 25 -13.14 8.17 13.74
C LEU A 25 -11.63 8.16 14.02
N MET A 26 -10.98 9.34 14.04
CA MET A 26 -9.56 9.42 14.37
C MET A 26 -9.29 9.02 15.83
N SER A 27 -10.16 9.42 16.78
CA SER A 27 -10.06 8.99 18.16
C SER A 27 -10.34 7.49 18.35
N MET A 28 -11.14 6.86 17.48
CA MET A 28 -11.42 5.42 17.52
C MET A 28 -10.23 4.54 17.13
N TYR A 29 -9.32 5.04 16.29
CA TYR A 29 -8.18 4.28 15.77
C TYR A 29 -6.81 4.87 16.19
N GLU A 30 -6.79 5.75 17.19
CA GLU A 30 -5.56 6.42 17.63
C GLU A 30 -4.56 5.43 18.21
N GLN A 31 -5.03 4.48 19.02
CA GLN A 31 -4.20 3.44 19.62
C GLN A 31 -3.61 2.52 18.57
N GLU A 32 -4.44 2.08 17.61
CA GLU A 32 -4.01 1.21 16.52
C GLU A 32 -2.97 1.89 15.64
N LEU A 33 -3.21 3.15 15.24
CA LEU A 33 -2.28 3.92 14.44
C LEU A 33 -0.94 4.12 15.16
N HIS A 34 -0.96 4.53 16.43
CA HIS A 34 0.26 4.71 17.20
C HIS A 34 1.03 3.40 17.37
N THR A 35 0.32 2.30 17.63
CA THR A 35 0.94 0.97 17.73
C THR A 35 1.58 0.55 16.42
N ALA A 36 0.87 0.70 15.29
CA ALA A 36 1.40 0.37 13.97
C ALA A 36 2.63 1.22 13.60
N GLN A 37 2.61 2.52 13.89
CA GLN A 37 3.76 3.41 13.66
C GLN A 37 4.97 3.04 14.53
N ARG A 38 4.77 2.65 15.78
CA ARG A 38 5.83 2.17 16.67
C ARG A 38 6.43 0.87 16.17
N ILE A 39 5.60 -0.10 15.80
CA ILE A 39 6.03 -1.38 15.21
C ILE A 39 6.83 -1.13 13.94
N ALA A 40 6.38 -0.24 13.05
CA ALA A 40 7.09 0.09 11.83
C ALA A 40 8.51 0.64 12.08
N ARG A 41 8.70 1.47 13.11
CA ARG A 41 10.02 1.96 13.49
C ARG A 41 10.90 0.87 14.11
N GLU A 42 10.34 -0.02 14.93
CA GLU A 42 11.04 -1.19 15.47
C GLU A 42 11.50 -2.11 14.33
N ALA A 43 10.60 -2.44 13.39
CA ALA A 43 10.90 -3.21 12.19
C ALA A 43 12.00 -2.58 11.35
N GLY A 44 11.93 -1.26 11.12
CA GLY A 44 12.98 -0.54 10.40
C GLY A 44 14.33 -0.57 11.11
N GLY A 45 14.36 -0.63 12.44
CA GLY A 45 15.58 -0.87 13.22
C GLY A 45 16.21 -2.23 12.90
N VAL A 46 15.39 -3.28 12.82
CA VAL A 46 15.82 -4.62 12.42
C VAL A 46 16.31 -4.62 10.97
N MET A 47 15.57 -4.00 10.04
CA MET A 47 16.00 -3.89 8.63
C MET A 47 17.36 -3.22 8.51
N ARG A 48 17.57 -2.05 9.14
CA ARG A 48 18.87 -1.35 9.10
C ARG A 48 20.00 -2.19 9.66
N ARG A 49 19.77 -2.95 10.73
CA ARG A 49 20.77 -3.82 11.33
C ARG A 49 21.28 -4.88 10.38
N TYR A 50 20.42 -5.47 9.54
CA TYR A 50 20.75 -6.55 8.65
C TYR A 50 21.03 -6.11 7.20
N PHE A 51 20.82 -4.84 6.86
CA PHE A 51 20.92 -4.36 5.47
C PHE A 51 22.31 -4.58 4.87
N ASP A 52 23.36 -4.20 5.60
CA ASP A 52 24.77 -4.37 5.17
C ASP A 52 25.46 -5.55 5.91
N GLY A 53 24.71 -6.32 6.73
CA GLY A 53 25.23 -7.39 7.57
C GLY A 53 24.98 -8.79 7.02
N ASP A 54 25.24 -9.79 7.87
CA ASP A 54 24.88 -11.19 7.57
C ASP A 54 23.36 -11.36 7.63
N GLN A 55 22.75 -11.44 6.48
CA GLN A 55 21.31 -11.55 6.30
C GLN A 55 20.78 -12.97 6.48
N GLN A 56 21.64 -13.98 6.63
CA GLN A 56 21.29 -15.41 6.71
C GLN A 56 20.25 -15.79 5.64
N ARG A 57 20.53 -15.36 4.40
CA ARG A 57 19.62 -15.50 3.26
C ARG A 57 19.31 -16.97 2.98
N GLN A 58 18.03 -17.27 2.85
CA GLN A 58 17.51 -18.56 2.40
C GLN A 58 16.60 -18.36 1.17
N THR A 59 16.24 -19.47 0.53
CA THR A 59 15.31 -19.48 -0.60
C THR A 59 14.07 -20.26 -0.20
N LYS A 60 12.89 -19.67 -0.29
CA LYS A 60 11.60 -20.31 -0.04
C LYS A 60 11.31 -21.38 -1.11
N ALA A 61 10.34 -22.25 -0.88
CA ALA A 61 9.94 -23.31 -1.82
C ALA A 61 9.48 -22.77 -3.19
N ASP A 62 8.95 -21.55 -3.23
CA ASP A 62 8.53 -20.85 -4.45
C ASP A 62 9.67 -20.13 -5.19
N GLY A 63 10.91 -20.23 -4.67
CA GLY A 63 12.10 -19.60 -5.23
C GLY A 63 12.34 -18.16 -4.81
N THR A 64 11.48 -17.57 -3.98
CA THR A 64 11.69 -16.20 -3.45
C THR A 64 12.72 -16.20 -2.31
N PRO A 65 13.48 -15.10 -2.11
CA PRO A 65 14.39 -14.99 -0.99
C PRO A 65 13.65 -14.68 0.31
N VAL A 66 14.17 -15.19 1.42
CA VAL A 66 13.82 -14.80 2.79
C VAL A 66 15.10 -14.56 3.57
N THR A 67 15.09 -13.61 4.50
CA THR A 67 16.24 -13.29 5.36
C THR A 67 15.86 -13.39 6.84
N ILE A 68 16.85 -13.35 7.71
CA ILE A 68 16.62 -13.26 9.15
C ILE A 68 15.82 -11.99 9.54
N ALA A 69 15.91 -10.93 8.73
CA ALA A 69 15.12 -9.71 8.97
C ALA A 69 13.62 -9.99 8.78
N ASP A 70 13.22 -10.69 7.70
CA ASP A 70 11.82 -11.03 7.42
C ASP A 70 11.20 -11.80 8.58
N THR A 71 11.82 -12.89 9.01
CA THR A 71 11.31 -13.75 10.09
C THR A 71 11.32 -13.05 11.46
N THR A 72 12.38 -12.28 11.76
CA THR A 72 12.48 -11.53 13.02
C THR A 72 11.40 -10.46 13.11
N ILE A 73 11.16 -9.72 12.03
CA ILE A 73 10.14 -8.67 12.00
C ILE A 73 8.75 -9.29 12.07
N ASN A 74 8.49 -10.37 11.36
CA ASN A 74 7.17 -11.03 11.41
C ASN A 74 6.82 -11.48 12.84
N SER A 75 7.75 -12.13 13.54
CA SER A 75 7.57 -12.55 14.93
C SER A 75 7.40 -11.34 15.88
N LEU A 76 8.17 -10.26 15.67
CA LEU A 76 8.03 -9.00 16.42
C LEU A 76 6.62 -8.40 16.24
N VAL A 77 6.11 -8.34 15.02
CA VAL A 77 4.76 -7.83 14.72
C VAL A 77 3.69 -8.64 15.46
N ILE A 78 3.74 -9.97 15.35
CA ILE A 78 2.80 -10.87 16.03
C ILE A 78 2.83 -10.62 17.54
N GLN A 79 4.02 -10.59 18.14
CA GLN A 79 4.18 -10.35 19.57
C GLN A 79 3.58 -9.00 20.00
N ARG A 80 3.96 -7.89 19.32
CA ARG A 80 3.51 -6.54 19.68
C ARG A 80 2.02 -6.34 19.52
N LEU A 81 1.43 -6.93 18.47
CA LEU A 81 -0.01 -6.88 18.25
C LEU A 81 -0.75 -7.71 19.28
N HIS A 82 -0.29 -8.91 19.61
CA HIS A 82 -0.91 -9.73 20.66
C HIS A 82 -0.85 -9.07 22.03
N GLU A 83 0.25 -8.39 22.38
CA GLU A 83 0.37 -7.62 23.63
C GLU A 83 -0.66 -6.49 23.73
N THR A 84 -1.03 -5.86 22.59
CA THR A 84 -1.88 -4.66 22.59
C THR A 84 -3.31 -4.96 22.18
N PHE A 85 -3.52 -5.90 21.24
CA PHE A 85 -4.80 -6.31 20.64
C PHE A 85 -4.89 -7.84 20.61
N PRO A 86 -5.07 -8.50 21.77
CA PRO A 86 -5.00 -9.96 21.87
C PRO A 86 -6.06 -10.70 21.06
N ASP A 87 -7.18 -10.04 20.73
CA ASP A 87 -8.29 -10.61 19.95
C ASP A 87 -8.13 -10.43 18.44
N ASP A 88 -7.15 -9.61 17.99
CA ASP A 88 -6.92 -9.37 16.58
C ASP A 88 -6.04 -10.49 15.99
N GLY A 89 -6.43 -11.00 14.81
CA GLY A 89 -5.59 -11.93 14.05
C GLY A 89 -4.50 -11.24 13.24
N VAL A 90 -3.40 -11.94 12.97
CA VAL A 90 -2.31 -11.46 12.09
C VAL A 90 -2.18 -12.39 10.89
N ILE A 91 -2.11 -11.82 9.69
CA ILE A 91 -1.76 -12.49 8.43
C ILE A 91 -0.45 -11.87 7.97
N GLY A 92 0.65 -12.58 8.17
CA GLY A 92 1.98 -12.18 7.73
C GLY A 92 2.42 -12.94 6.49
N GLU A 93 3.44 -12.44 5.82
CA GLU A 93 4.08 -13.15 4.70
C GLU A 93 4.78 -14.42 5.17
N GLU A 94 5.43 -14.40 6.35
CA GLU A 94 6.24 -15.51 6.85
C GLU A 94 5.46 -16.41 7.81
N GLU A 95 4.70 -15.80 8.73
CA GLU A 95 3.92 -16.51 9.73
C GLU A 95 2.60 -15.79 9.99
N SER A 96 1.54 -16.56 10.20
CA SER A 96 0.19 -16.04 10.43
C SER A 96 -0.43 -16.70 11.67
N THR A 97 -1.15 -15.92 12.49
CA THR A 97 -1.94 -16.41 13.61
C THR A 97 -3.43 -16.52 13.27
N ALA A 98 -3.82 -16.08 12.08
CA ALA A 98 -5.20 -16.13 11.60
C ALA A 98 -5.26 -16.49 10.10
N SER A 99 -6.46 -16.87 9.66
CA SER A 99 -6.79 -17.06 8.25
C SER A 99 -7.59 -15.87 7.70
N TYR A 100 -7.67 -15.76 6.38
CA TYR A 100 -8.57 -14.81 5.73
C TYR A 100 -10.03 -15.00 6.20
N GLY A 101 -10.82 -13.94 6.13
CA GLY A 101 -12.21 -13.90 6.57
C GLY A 101 -12.61 -12.51 7.07
N LEU A 102 -13.83 -12.39 7.59
CA LEU A 102 -14.33 -11.17 8.22
C LEU A 102 -13.71 -10.96 9.62
N GLY A 103 -14.03 -9.84 10.24
CA GLY A 103 -13.49 -9.38 11.53
C GLY A 103 -12.24 -8.54 11.39
N ARG A 104 -11.58 -8.26 12.52
CA ARG A 104 -10.37 -7.44 12.61
C ARG A 104 -9.13 -8.29 12.37
N LYS A 105 -8.27 -7.85 11.46
CA LYS A 105 -6.99 -8.53 11.16
C LYS A 105 -5.92 -7.53 10.78
N TRP A 106 -4.70 -7.82 11.17
CA TRP A 106 -3.52 -7.11 10.73
C TRP A 106 -2.85 -7.89 9.60
N LEU A 107 -2.55 -7.20 8.51
CA LEU A 107 -1.82 -7.75 7.37
C LEU A 107 -0.43 -7.13 7.36
N CYS A 108 0.62 -7.98 7.32
CA CYS A 108 2.02 -7.56 7.42
C CYS A 108 2.87 -8.15 6.31
N ASP A 109 3.59 -7.29 5.60
CA ASP A 109 4.79 -7.64 4.86
C ASP A 109 6.01 -7.11 5.63
N PRO A 110 6.82 -8.00 6.20
CA PRO A 110 7.99 -7.61 7.00
C PRO A 110 9.04 -6.84 6.22
N VAL A 111 9.30 -7.26 4.96
CA VAL A 111 10.33 -6.68 4.08
C VAL A 111 9.87 -6.73 2.63
N ASP A 112 8.91 -5.86 2.25
CA ASP A 112 8.54 -5.70 0.83
C ASP A 112 9.78 -5.35 0.00
N GLY A 113 10.03 -6.15 -1.02
CA GLY A 113 11.23 -6.01 -1.82
C GLY A 113 12.45 -6.72 -1.25
N THR A 114 12.29 -7.88 -0.61
CA THR A 114 13.37 -8.73 -0.05
C THR A 114 14.52 -8.93 -1.04
N LYS A 115 14.23 -9.07 -2.33
CA LYS A 115 15.28 -9.21 -3.36
C LYS A 115 16.17 -7.96 -3.43
N ALA A 116 15.62 -6.75 -3.39
CA ALA A 116 16.41 -5.52 -3.34
C ALA A 116 17.20 -5.44 -2.04
N PHE A 117 16.56 -5.78 -0.92
CA PHE A 117 17.19 -5.82 0.40
C PHE A 117 18.43 -6.72 0.39
N THR A 118 18.33 -7.94 -0.17
CA THR A 118 19.46 -8.89 -0.24
C THR A 118 20.63 -8.43 -1.11
N TRP A 119 20.43 -7.46 -1.99
CA TRP A 119 21.47 -6.88 -2.85
C TRP A 119 21.93 -5.48 -2.39
N GLY A 120 21.53 -5.04 -1.19
CA GLY A 120 21.93 -3.73 -0.68
C GLY A 120 21.28 -2.55 -1.45
N VAL A 121 20.15 -2.78 -2.13
CA VAL A 121 19.40 -1.72 -2.82
C VAL A 121 18.38 -1.12 -1.83
N PRO A 122 18.48 0.18 -1.47
CA PRO A 122 17.78 0.77 -0.34
C PRO A 122 16.31 1.13 -0.65
N THR A 123 15.57 0.21 -1.30
CA THR A 123 14.15 0.42 -1.69
C THR A 123 13.18 -0.49 -0.96
N ALA A 124 13.69 -1.40 -0.09
CA ALA A 124 12.85 -2.29 0.69
C ALA A 124 12.07 -1.51 1.76
N MET A 125 10.82 -1.91 1.97
CA MET A 125 9.91 -1.27 2.91
C MET A 125 9.26 -2.29 3.85
N PHE A 126 8.93 -1.84 5.06
CA PHE A 126 8.00 -2.53 5.95
C PHE A 126 6.57 -2.09 5.64
N SER A 127 5.60 -3.00 5.74
CA SER A 127 4.18 -2.72 5.51
C SER A 127 3.31 -3.38 6.59
N LEU A 128 2.37 -2.61 7.17
CA LEU A 128 1.41 -3.09 8.16
C LEU A 128 0.05 -2.40 7.97
N ALA A 129 -1.02 -3.18 7.92
CA ALA A 129 -2.38 -2.65 7.79
C ALA A 129 -3.34 -3.28 8.77
N LEU A 130 -4.26 -2.50 9.33
CA LEU A 130 -5.47 -2.99 9.96
C LEU A 130 -6.58 -3.11 8.91
N VAL A 131 -7.14 -4.30 8.79
CA VAL A 131 -8.29 -4.61 7.94
C VAL A 131 -9.48 -4.98 8.83
N VAL A 132 -10.62 -4.36 8.60
CA VAL A 132 -11.88 -4.61 9.31
C VAL A 132 -12.90 -5.08 8.29
N ASP A 133 -13.42 -6.28 8.45
CA ASP A 133 -14.43 -6.90 7.57
C ASP A 133 -14.03 -6.86 6.08
N GLY A 134 -12.76 -7.13 5.80
CA GLY A 134 -12.20 -7.14 4.45
C GLY A 134 -11.90 -5.76 3.87
N VAL A 135 -12.07 -4.68 4.65
CA VAL A 135 -11.79 -3.30 4.23
C VAL A 135 -10.54 -2.77 4.95
N PRO A 136 -9.47 -2.39 4.24
CA PRO A 136 -8.31 -1.78 4.87
C PRO A 136 -8.70 -0.42 5.48
N THR A 137 -8.40 -0.27 6.76
CA THR A 137 -8.82 0.89 7.58
C THR A 137 -7.65 1.75 7.99
N ILE A 138 -6.52 1.13 8.37
CA ILE A 138 -5.26 1.80 8.66
C ILE A 138 -4.19 1.18 7.77
N GLY A 139 -3.33 2.03 7.23
CA GLY A 139 -2.13 1.60 6.51
C GLY A 139 -0.89 2.33 7.02
N VAL A 140 0.18 1.58 7.27
CA VAL A 140 1.50 2.11 7.63
C VAL A 140 2.55 1.44 6.75
N GLY A 141 3.36 2.25 6.07
CA GLY A 141 4.53 1.83 5.32
C GLY A 141 5.77 2.54 5.86
N TYR A 142 6.91 1.86 5.96
CA TYR A 142 8.13 2.49 6.41
C TYR A 142 9.31 2.14 5.52
N GLU A 143 9.98 3.17 5.01
CA GLU A 143 11.21 3.08 4.21
C GLU A 143 12.40 3.42 5.14
N PRO A 144 13.05 2.42 5.76
CA PRO A 144 13.97 2.67 6.87
C PRO A 144 15.28 3.32 6.45
N MET A 145 15.72 3.14 5.18
CA MET A 145 17.00 3.68 4.70
C MET A 145 16.92 5.19 4.43
N THR A 146 15.71 5.73 4.23
CA THR A 146 15.46 7.16 4.02
C THR A 146 14.66 7.80 5.16
N ASP A 147 14.34 7.03 6.20
CA ASP A 147 13.50 7.42 7.35
C ASP A 147 12.17 8.05 6.94
N ARG A 148 11.44 7.39 6.04
CA ARG A 148 10.15 7.86 5.54
C ARG A 148 9.03 6.96 6.06
N LEU A 149 8.23 7.50 6.97
CA LEU A 149 7.06 6.84 7.55
C LEU A 149 5.79 7.34 6.86
N TYR A 150 5.17 6.47 6.08
CA TYR A 150 3.90 6.68 5.42
C TYR A 150 2.78 6.11 6.27
N TRP A 151 1.68 6.84 6.38
CA TRP A 151 0.52 6.32 7.07
C TRP A 151 -0.78 6.97 6.57
N ALA A 152 -1.87 6.24 6.73
CA ALA A 152 -3.21 6.74 6.50
C ALA A 152 -4.21 6.04 7.41
N VAL A 153 -5.29 6.74 7.73
CA VAL A 153 -6.51 6.20 8.32
C VAL A 153 -7.65 6.56 7.38
N ARG A 154 -8.49 5.61 7.06
CA ARG A 154 -9.62 5.81 6.14
C ARG A 154 -10.48 7.00 6.56
N GLY A 155 -10.71 7.95 5.62
CA GLY A 155 -11.42 9.21 5.83
C GLY A 155 -10.58 10.36 6.42
N HIS A 156 -9.27 10.17 6.71
CA HIS A 156 -8.44 11.17 7.40
C HIS A 156 -7.26 11.70 6.57
N GLY A 157 -7.07 11.18 5.37
CA GLY A 157 -5.95 11.53 4.50
C GLY A 157 -4.72 10.68 4.75
N ALA A 158 -3.76 10.80 3.84
CA ALA A 158 -2.47 10.11 3.88
C ALA A 158 -1.34 11.10 4.18
N PHE A 159 -0.30 10.60 4.87
CA PHE A 159 0.82 11.43 5.32
C PHE A 159 2.16 10.68 5.16
N CYS A 160 3.22 11.44 4.95
CA CYS A 160 4.61 10.98 5.06
C CYS A 160 5.36 11.92 6.00
N ASN A 161 5.88 11.41 7.12
CA ASN A 161 6.58 12.20 8.13
C ASN A 161 5.80 13.47 8.54
N GLY A 162 4.47 13.36 8.69
CA GLY A 162 3.57 14.46 9.04
C GLY A 162 3.17 15.38 7.88
N THR A 163 3.80 15.28 6.73
CA THR A 163 3.40 16.03 5.53
C THR A 163 2.27 15.27 4.81
N ARG A 164 1.19 15.98 4.48
CA ARG A 164 0.06 15.38 3.76
C ARG A 164 0.45 14.98 2.34
N LEU A 165 0.08 13.78 1.94
CA LEU A 165 0.29 13.25 0.61
C LEU A 165 -0.87 13.63 -0.32
N GLN A 166 -0.55 13.78 -1.60
CA GLN A 166 -1.52 13.96 -2.67
C GLN A 166 -0.95 13.39 -3.98
N VAL A 167 -1.75 12.59 -4.65
CA VAL A 167 -1.40 12.11 -6.00
C VAL A 167 -1.28 13.28 -6.99
N ASN A 168 -0.51 13.11 -8.07
CA ASN A 168 -0.48 14.08 -9.16
C ASN A 168 -1.72 13.98 -10.06
N ARG A 169 -1.83 14.88 -11.03
CA ARG A 169 -2.89 14.89 -12.05
C ARG A 169 -2.36 14.70 -13.46
N GLN A 170 -1.14 14.18 -13.59
CA GLN A 170 -0.50 13.93 -14.87
C GLN A 170 -1.22 12.82 -15.64
N THR A 171 -1.19 12.95 -16.96
CA THR A 171 -1.59 11.90 -17.90
C THR A 171 -0.52 10.80 -17.96
N LEU A 172 -0.84 9.69 -18.62
CA LEU A 172 0.09 8.58 -18.76
C LEU A 172 1.37 8.97 -19.54
N ALA A 173 1.24 9.86 -20.52
CA ALA A 173 2.36 10.34 -21.32
C ALA A 173 3.28 11.32 -20.56
N GLU A 174 2.77 12.01 -19.54
CA GLU A 174 3.52 13.02 -18.78
C GLU A 174 4.22 12.44 -17.54
N GLY A 175 3.80 11.26 -17.10
CA GLY A 175 4.24 10.70 -15.83
C GLY A 175 5.05 9.41 -15.96
N ILE A 176 5.43 8.88 -14.82
CA ILE A 176 6.15 7.61 -14.70
C ILE A 176 5.17 6.51 -14.30
N PHE A 177 5.19 5.41 -15.03
CA PHE A 177 4.47 4.19 -14.72
C PHE A 177 5.44 3.09 -14.25
N ALA A 178 5.02 2.28 -13.27
CA ALA A 178 5.77 1.13 -12.82
C ALA A 178 4.98 -0.16 -13.01
N ALA A 179 5.67 -1.27 -13.26
CA ALA A 179 5.07 -2.60 -13.31
C ALA A 179 5.91 -3.62 -12.57
N SER A 180 5.26 -4.62 -11.98
CA SER A 180 5.89 -5.84 -11.48
C SER A 180 5.71 -6.94 -12.50
N CYS A 181 6.77 -7.22 -13.24
CA CYS A 181 6.82 -8.30 -14.20
C CYS A 181 8.19 -8.97 -14.18
N SER A 182 8.23 -10.28 -14.31
CA SER A 182 9.48 -11.00 -14.54
C SER A 182 9.97 -10.75 -15.96
N TYR A 183 11.26 -10.48 -16.15
CA TYR A 183 11.87 -10.40 -17.49
C TYR A 183 11.63 -11.67 -18.33
N ALA A 184 11.52 -12.85 -17.69
CA ALA A 184 11.16 -14.09 -18.37
C ALA A 184 9.78 -14.04 -19.02
N ASN A 185 8.87 -13.22 -18.49
CA ASN A 185 7.50 -13.07 -18.96
C ASN A 185 7.27 -11.81 -19.81
N ILE A 186 8.24 -10.87 -19.86
CA ILE A 186 8.06 -9.57 -20.49
C ILE A 186 7.55 -9.68 -21.96
N ARG A 187 8.04 -10.70 -22.69
CA ARG A 187 7.61 -10.96 -24.07
C ARG A 187 6.19 -11.53 -24.20
N ARG A 188 5.60 -11.96 -23.10
CA ARG A 188 4.22 -12.47 -23.07
C ARG A 188 3.22 -11.36 -22.82
N HIS A 189 3.68 -10.20 -22.32
CA HIS A 189 2.84 -9.10 -21.90
C HIS A 189 2.73 -8.04 -23.01
N LYS A 190 1.67 -8.12 -23.79
CA LYS A 190 1.34 -7.17 -24.86
C LYS A 190 1.16 -5.73 -24.37
N TYR A 191 0.89 -5.53 -23.07
CA TYR A 191 0.75 -4.20 -22.52
C TYR A 191 2.04 -3.37 -22.64
N TYR A 192 3.22 -4.00 -22.67
CA TYR A 192 4.47 -3.28 -22.89
C TYR A 192 4.53 -2.63 -24.28
N ASP A 193 4.06 -3.31 -25.33
CA ASP A 193 4.00 -2.74 -26.66
C ASP A 193 3.08 -1.51 -26.68
N LYS A 194 1.93 -1.58 -26.01
CA LYS A 194 1.00 -0.46 -25.86
C LYS A 194 1.60 0.72 -25.08
N LEU A 195 2.45 0.46 -24.06
CA LEU A 195 3.16 1.50 -23.33
C LEU A 195 4.24 2.17 -24.19
N ILE A 196 4.98 1.37 -24.98
CA ILE A 196 6.00 1.85 -25.92
C ILE A 196 5.37 2.75 -27.00
N GLU A 197 4.27 2.30 -27.63
CA GLU A 197 3.53 3.08 -28.63
C GLU A 197 3.08 4.44 -28.08
N ARG A 198 2.69 4.49 -26.79
CA ARG A 198 2.28 5.73 -26.10
C ARG A 198 3.44 6.53 -25.54
N LYS A 199 4.70 6.07 -25.72
CA LYS A 199 5.93 6.71 -25.21
C LYS A 199 5.89 6.91 -23.69
N VAL A 200 5.31 5.98 -22.95
CA VAL A 200 5.19 6.05 -21.49
C VAL A 200 6.56 5.89 -20.83
N SER A 201 6.94 6.81 -19.97
CA SER A 201 8.13 6.65 -19.13
C SER A 201 7.91 5.60 -18.07
N THR A 202 8.84 4.64 -17.93
CA THR A 202 8.73 3.56 -16.95
C THR A 202 9.86 3.59 -15.93
N ALA A 203 9.56 3.17 -14.69
CA ALA A 203 10.56 2.94 -13.65
C ALA A 203 10.50 1.50 -13.16
N SER A 204 11.68 0.89 -12.97
CA SER A 204 11.82 -0.43 -12.38
C SER A 204 12.47 -0.30 -11.01
N ILE A 205 11.66 -0.40 -9.95
CA ILE A 205 12.12 -0.50 -8.56
C ILE A 205 11.53 -1.77 -7.94
N SER A 206 12.20 -2.32 -6.93
CA SER A 206 11.70 -3.51 -6.22
C SER A 206 10.65 -3.10 -5.19
N GLY A 207 9.75 -4.04 -4.87
CA GLY A 207 8.71 -3.85 -3.87
C GLY A 207 7.39 -3.31 -4.43
N ALA A 208 6.27 -3.85 -3.99
CA ALA A 208 4.93 -3.36 -4.31
C ALA A 208 4.59 -2.11 -3.51
N VAL A 209 4.97 -2.12 -2.23
CA VAL A 209 4.77 -0.99 -1.30
C VAL A 209 5.53 0.23 -1.79
N ALA A 210 6.83 0.05 -2.15
CA ALA A 210 7.68 1.12 -2.65
C ALA A 210 7.09 1.81 -3.90
N LYS A 211 6.59 1.04 -4.87
CA LYS A 211 5.96 1.60 -6.09
C LYS A 211 4.66 2.34 -5.77
N SER A 212 3.83 1.76 -4.91
CA SER A 212 2.52 2.32 -4.55
C SER A 212 2.64 3.63 -3.79
N VAL A 213 3.57 3.75 -2.83
CA VAL A 213 3.77 5.02 -2.11
C VAL A 213 4.29 6.13 -3.03
N ARG A 214 5.04 5.79 -4.12
CA ARG A 214 5.44 6.79 -5.13
C ARG A 214 4.24 7.33 -5.91
N VAL A 215 3.16 6.55 -6.07
CA VAL A 215 1.89 7.05 -6.61
C VAL A 215 1.24 8.01 -5.61
N ALA A 216 1.14 7.62 -4.33
CA ALA A 216 0.58 8.47 -3.27
C ALA A 216 1.32 9.80 -3.09
N GLU A 217 2.66 9.83 -3.35
CA GLU A 217 3.49 11.04 -3.34
C GLU A 217 3.32 11.91 -4.58
N GLY A 218 2.55 11.47 -5.57
CA GLY A 218 2.44 12.15 -6.86
C GLY A 218 3.69 12.06 -7.74
N ARG A 219 4.59 11.09 -7.49
CA ARG A 219 5.80 10.86 -8.28
C ARG A 219 5.56 9.94 -9.47
N PHE A 220 4.70 8.93 -9.27
CA PHE A 220 4.25 8.02 -10.33
C PHE A 220 2.78 8.28 -10.64
N VAL A 221 2.38 7.99 -11.89
CA VAL A 221 0.98 8.04 -12.30
C VAL A 221 0.26 6.74 -12.07
N GLY A 222 0.99 5.61 -11.99
CA GLY A 222 0.41 4.31 -11.70
C GLY A 222 1.45 3.22 -11.49
N TYR A 223 0.94 2.10 -10.94
CA TYR A 223 1.67 0.86 -10.74
C TYR A 223 0.74 -0.33 -11.03
N TYR A 224 1.23 -1.28 -11.81
CA TYR A 224 0.55 -2.54 -12.11
C TYR A 224 1.31 -3.71 -11.51
N ALA A 225 0.61 -4.56 -10.78
CA ALA A 225 1.08 -5.83 -10.28
C ALA A 225 0.24 -6.98 -10.85
N GLU A 226 0.82 -7.80 -11.71
CA GLU A 226 0.17 -9.02 -12.23
C GLU A 226 -0.11 -10.01 -11.10
N LYS A 227 0.84 -10.14 -10.19
CA LYS A 227 0.74 -10.98 -9.00
C LYS A 227 1.19 -10.18 -7.78
N VAL A 228 0.37 -10.19 -6.76
CA VAL A 228 0.63 -9.51 -5.49
C VAL A 228 -0.26 -10.12 -4.41
N ASN A 229 0.23 -10.17 -3.20
CA ASN A 229 -0.53 -10.70 -2.07
C ASN A 229 -1.29 -9.58 -1.32
N ALA A 230 -2.25 -9.98 -0.49
CA ALA A 230 -3.03 -9.04 0.29
C ALA A 230 -2.16 -8.22 1.27
N TYR A 231 -1.13 -8.82 1.88
CA TYR A 231 -0.24 -8.14 2.82
C TYR A 231 0.66 -7.09 2.15
N ASP A 232 0.99 -7.24 0.85
CA ASP A 232 1.73 -6.24 0.07
C ASP A 232 0.87 -5.00 -0.20
N MET A 233 -0.46 -5.19 -0.32
CA MET A 233 -1.36 -4.16 -0.83
C MET A 233 -2.21 -3.48 0.23
N ALA A 234 -2.49 -4.12 1.37
CA ALA A 234 -3.47 -3.61 2.33
C ALA A 234 -3.12 -2.21 2.86
N ALA A 235 -1.87 -1.98 3.25
CA ALA A 235 -1.44 -0.67 3.76
C ALA A 235 -1.45 0.40 2.67
N VAL A 236 -0.90 0.08 1.50
CA VAL A 236 -0.79 1.04 0.40
C VAL A 236 -2.12 1.35 -0.26
N HIS A 237 -3.09 0.44 -0.18
CA HIS A 237 -4.46 0.69 -0.61
C HIS A 237 -5.04 1.91 0.11
N VAL A 238 -5.00 1.91 1.45
CA VAL A 238 -5.48 3.05 2.26
C VAL A 238 -4.66 4.30 1.96
N ILE A 239 -3.32 4.19 1.92
CA ILE A 239 -2.44 5.34 1.71
C ILE A 239 -2.71 5.99 0.35
N VAL A 240 -2.86 5.21 -0.71
CA VAL A 240 -3.11 5.74 -2.06
C VAL A 240 -4.50 6.35 -2.19
N GLU A 241 -5.56 5.67 -1.69
CA GLU A 241 -6.92 6.21 -1.75
C GLU A 241 -7.06 7.49 -0.92
N GLU A 242 -6.47 7.55 0.27
CA GLU A 242 -6.47 8.74 1.11
C GLU A 242 -5.59 9.88 0.56
N ALA A 243 -4.65 9.58 -0.34
CA ALA A 243 -3.93 10.58 -1.12
C ALA A 243 -4.71 11.06 -2.38
N GLY A 244 -5.89 10.49 -2.65
CA GLY A 244 -6.76 10.83 -3.79
C GLY A 244 -6.53 9.98 -5.04
N GLY A 245 -5.81 8.87 -4.93
CA GLY A 245 -5.61 7.88 -5.99
C GLY A 245 -6.73 6.84 -6.05
N LYS A 246 -6.52 5.80 -6.86
CA LYS A 246 -7.47 4.69 -7.05
C LYS A 246 -6.73 3.35 -7.05
N VAL A 247 -7.29 2.36 -6.36
CA VAL A 247 -6.76 1.00 -6.26
C VAL A 247 -7.86 0.00 -6.63
N THR A 248 -7.57 -0.91 -7.57
CA THR A 248 -8.50 -1.99 -7.97
C THR A 248 -7.75 -3.30 -8.19
N SER A 249 -8.49 -4.39 -8.31
CA SER A 249 -7.96 -5.63 -8.87
C SER A 249 -7.61 -5.43 -10.34
N VAL A 250 -6.86 -6.37 -10.90
CA VAL A 250 -6.54 -6.41 -12.34
C VAL A 250 -7.78 -6.55 -13.25
N SER A 251 -8.93 -6.92 -12.70
CA SER A 251 -10.22 -6.94 -13.40
C SER A 251 -11.06 -5.67 -13.20
N GLY A 252 -10.50 -4.63 -12.58
CA GLY A 252 -11.18 -3.35 -12.32
C GLY A 252 -12.15 -3.36 -11.14
N ARG A 253 -12.29 -4.49 -10.43
CA ARG A 253 -13.20 -4.62 -9.27
C ARG A 253 -12.51 -4.12 -7.99
N PRO A 254 -13.27 -3.65 -6.98
CA PRO A 254 -12.72 -3.38 -5.67
C PRO A 254 -12.01 -4.61 -5.09
N LEU A 255 -10.88 -4.39 -4.40
CA LEU A 255 -10.18 -5.43 -3.66
C LEU A 255 -10.93 -5.75 -2.36
N ASN A 256 -11.06 -7.05 -2.06
CA ASN A 256 -11.63 -7.54 -0.80
C ASN A 256 -10.55 -8.34 -0.05
N TYR A 257 -10.13 -7.83 1.09
CA TYR A 257 -9.07 -8.42 1.91
C TYR A 257 -9.56 -9.51 2.88
N ALA A 258 -10.85 -9.86 2.86
CA ALA A 258 -11.36 -11.03 3.54
C ALA A 258 -11.01 -12.34 2.80
N GLN A 259 -10.41 -12.27 1.61
CA GLN A 259 -9.99 -13.40 0.80
C GLN A 259 -8.71 -13.08 0.02
N PRO A 260 -7.94 -14.11 -0.38
CA PRO A 260 -6.83 -13.90 -1.31
C PRO A 260 -7.31 -13.32 -2.64
N PHE A 261 -6.49 -12.50 -3.26
CA PHE A 261 -6.69 -11.99 -4.62
C PHE A 261 -5.39 -12.06 -5.41
N CYS A 262 -5.51 -11.95 -6.73
CA CYS A 262 -4.37 -11.95 -7.64
C CYS A 262 -4.30 -10.61 -8.36
N GLY A 263 -3.16 -9.93 -8.27
CA GLY A 263 -2.86 -8.70 -8.98
C GLY A 263 -3.66 -7.47 -8.54
N ALA A 264 -3.08 -6.31 -8.81
CA ALA A 264 -3.68 -5.02 -8.49
C ALA A 264 -3.23 -3.94 -9.49
N LEU A 265 -4.06 -2.93 -9.66
CA LEU A 265 -3.74 -1.68 -10.34
C LEU A 265 -3.90 -0.51 -9.37
N VAL A 266 -2.83 0.25 -9.23
CA VAL A 266 -2.73 1.48 -8.42
C VAL A 266 -2.53 2.66 -9.36
N SER A 267 -3.23 3.77 -9.16
CA SER A 267 -3.06 4.95 -10.01
C SER A 267 -3.37 6.26 -9.30
N ASN A 268 -3.04 7.37 -9.95
CA ASN A 268 -3.44 8.73 -9.54
C ASN A 268 -4.93 9.02 -9.77
N GLY A 269 -5.72 8.04 -10.23
CA GLY A 269 -7.14 8.19 -10.56
C GLY A 269 -7.39 8.74 -11.97
N VAL A 270 -6.54 9.64 -12.47
CA VAL A 270 -6.68 10.25 -13.81
C VAL A 270 -6.47 9.20 -14.91
N VAL A 271 -5.43 8.40 -14.79
CA VAL A 271 -5.03 7.40 -15.81
C VAL A 271 -5.60 6.00 -15.55
N HIS A 272 -6.45 5.82 -14.54
CA HIS A 272 -6.85 4.49 -14.09
C HIS A 272 -7.55 3.68 -15.18
N ASP A 273 -8.55 4.26 -15.83
CA ASP A 273 -9.35 3.57 -16.84
C ASP A 273 -8.54 3.34 -18.11
N GLU A 274 -7.62 4.25 -18.48
CA GLU A 274 -6.67 4.05 -19.58
C GLU A 274 -5.71 2.89 -19.29
N LEU A 275 -5.15 2.84 -18.07
CA LEU A 275 -4.29 1.73 -17.64
C LEU A 275 -5.04 0.41 -17.59
N MET A 276 -6.28 0.39 -17.11
CA MET A 276 -7.13 -0.81 -17.15
C MET A 276 -7.30 -1.33 -18.58
N ALA A 277 -7.58 -0.46 -19.55
CA ALA A 277 -7.70 -0.85 -20.95
C ALA A 277 -6.38 -1.40 -21.55
N ILE A 278 -5.24 -0.94 -21.03
CA ILE A 278 -3.92 -1.42 -21.46
C ILE A 278 -3.63 -2.82 -20.89
N VAL A 279 -3.92 -3.06 -19.60
CA VAL A 279 -3.54 -4.30 -18.90
C VAL A 279 -4.61 -5.41 -18.95
N HIS A 280 -5.86 -5.08 -19.27
CA HIS A 280 -6.98 -6.04 -19.26
C HIS A 280 -6.84 -7.19 -20.25
N ASP A 281 -6.22 -6.94 -21.42
CA ASP A 281 -6.02 -7.97 -22.45
C ASP A 281 -5.07 -9.11 -22.00
N GLU A 282 -4.43 -8.97 -20.84
CA GLU A 282 -3.51 -9.97 -20.28
C GLU A 282 -4.21 -10.97 -19.33
N CYS A 283 -5.42 -10.64 -18.88
CA CYS A 283 -6.17 -11.46 -17.91
C CYS A 283 -7.25 -12.34 -18.57
N SER A 284 -7.27 -12.42 -19.91
CA SER A 284 -8.28 -13.15 -20.70
C SER A 284 -7.80 -14.52 -21.15
#